data_544f52ae0e8f081c0683907519204415
#
_entry.id   544f52ae0e8f081c0683907519204415
#
_cell.length_a   1.000
_cell.length_b   1.000
_cell.length_c   1.000
_cell.angle_alpha   90.00
_cell.angle_beta   90.00
_cell.angle_gamma   90.00
#
_symmetry.space_group_name_H-M   'P 1'
#
loop_
_entity.id
_entity.type
_entity.pdbx_description
1 polymer ?
#
loop_
_entity_poly.entity_id
_entity_poly.type
_entity_poly.pdbx_seq_one_letter_code
_entity_poly.pdbx_strand_id
1 'polypeptide(L)'
;MKKHIVCIASEHKGNEFLDECRNAGWNVTLVTRKKLLDEPWAWTALNEARTVPDEATIDDYVRAVANIAGFQRIDRVVGLDEFDVLTAAKAREHLQLGGMTSSYALRFRDKLAMRNIALEAVIPCPEYTGTFNSVDINEYLDKVPGPWVVKPRNEVSAFGIRKCESKGEVWKSLEDFDARNTWRDHPSQFLIERFIAGKVFHVDSVVSGGKVLACGVSQYGTPPFSVSHYGGVFTSSIVPYRTKERRELERLNGQLLHAFHYEQGVSHAEFLQSESDGKFYLLEVACRVGGAYIANVLEHACNFNLWREWAKLETATKENPYKLPKLRKDFGGVALALANQETPDTSHYVDEEIVYRASKPKHIGLIFYSKKQNRLEELLSVYSERITTDFLATAPAKERYDD
;
A
#
# COMPACT_ATOMS: atom_id res chain seq x y z
N MET A 1 -19.35 -28.67 6.06
CA MET A 1 -17.90 -28.61 5.73
C MET A 1 -17.36 -27.26 6.16
N LYS A 2 -16.11 -27.22 6.67
CA LYS A 2 -15.45 -25.94 6.96
C LYS A 2 -15.26 -25.17 5.66
N LYS A 3 -15.45 -23.86 5.70
CA LYS A 3 -15.15 -22.98 4.55
C LYS A 3 -13.64 -22.89 4.34
N HIS A 4 -13.23 -22.59 3.12
CA HIS A 4 -11.83 -22.58 2.71
C HIS A 4 -11.46 -21.28 2.02
N ILE A 5 -10.39 -20.66 2.50
CA ILE A 5 -9.79 -19.47 1.91
C ILE A 5 -8.39 -19.78 1.42
N VAL A 6 -8.07 -19.39 0.20
CA VAL A 6 -6.74 -19.42 -0.38
C VAL A 6 -6.17 -18.00 -0.38
N CYS A 7 -5.03 -17.83 0.26
CA CYS A 7 -4.30 -16.58 0.36
C CYS A 7 -3.09 -16.63 -0.57
N ILE A 8 -2.98 -15.70 -1.51
CA ILE A 8 -1.82 -15.53 -2.38
C ILE A 8 -0.94 -14.45 -1.77
N ALA A 9 0.34 -14.75 -1.57
CA ALA A 9 1.31 -13.80 -1.04
C ALA A 9 2.66 -13.98 -1.75
N SER A 10 2.98 -13.06 -2.66
CA SER A 10 4.30 -12.99 -3.33
C SER A 10 5.37 -12.33 -2.47
N GLU A 11 4.99 -11.78 -1.31
CA GLU A 11 5.84 -11.20 -0.28
C GLU A 11 5.42 -11.69 1.11
N HIS A 12 6.36 -11.71 2.07
CA HIS A 12 6.06 -12.11 3.45
C HIS A 12 5.26 -11.03 4.18
N LYS A 13 3.93 -11.15 4.14
CA LYS A 13 2.96 -10.22 4.75
C LYS A 13 1.68 -10.93 5.14
N GLY A 14 0.92 -10.35 6.05
CA GLY A 14 -0.45 -10.76 6.34
C GLY A 14 -0.59 -11.89 7.35
N ASN A 15 0.39 -12.12 8.21
CA ASN A 15 0.29 -13.13 9.27
C ASN A 15 -0.97 -12.93 10.13
N GLU A 16 -1.30 -11.68 10.48
CA GLU A 16 -2.50 -11.36 11.26
C GLU A 16 -3.80 -11.67 10.49
N PHE A 17 -3.77 -11.59 9.16
CA PHE A 17 -4.90 -11.99 8.30
C PHE A 17 -5.07 -13.52 8.34
N LEU A 18 -3.98 -14.27 8.20
CA LEU A 18 -3.99 -15.73 8.24
C LEU A 18 -4.50 -16.25 9.60
N ASP A 19 -3.97 -15.69 10.70
CA ASP A 19 -4.40 -16.02 12.06
C ASP A 19 -5.89 -15.74 12.28
N GLU A 20 -6.38 -14.60 11.84
CA GLU A 20 -7.78 -14.24 12.03
C GLU A 20 -8.72 -15.12 11.18
N CYS A 21 -8.34 -15.52 9.96
CA CYS A 21 -9.09 -16.49 9.17
C CYS A 21 -9.17 -17.85 9.89
N ARG A 22 -8.08 -18.30 10.51
CA ARG A 22 -8.05 -19.51 11.31
C ARG A 22 -8.94 -19.42 12.54
N ASN A 23 -8.88 -18.28 13.25
CA ASN A 23 -9.71 -17.99 14.41
C ASN A 23 -11.20 -17.96 14.06
N ALA A 24 -11.56 -17.53 12.87
CA ALA A 24 -12.90 -17.61 12.33
C ALA A 24 -13.35 -19.04 11.95
N GLY A 25 -12.49 -20.03 12.14
CA GLY A 25 -12.77 -21.45 11.90
C GLY A 25 -12.64 -21.91 10.46
N TRP A 26 -12.04 -21.10 9.58
CA TRP A 26 -11.82 -21.44 8.17
C TRP A 26 -10.57 -22.33 7.99
N ASN A 27 -10.58 -23.13 6.93
CA ASN A 27 -9.36 -23.71 6.41
C ASN A 27 -8.60 -22.65 5.64
N VAL A 28 -7.28 -22.54 5.89
CA VAL A 28 -6.41 -21.53 5.29
C VAL A 28 -5.31 -22.22 4.50
N THR A 29 -5.23 -21.93 3.21
CA THR A 29 -4.11 -22.35 2.35
C THR A 29 -3.35 -21.11 1.89
N LEU A 30 -2.03 -21.13 2.08
CA LEU A 30 -1.12 -20.12 1.55
C LEU A 30 -0.55 -20.59 0.21
N VAL A 31 -0.55 -19.71 -0.80
CA VAL A 31 0.21 -19.89 -2.06
C VAL A 31 1.27 -18.79 -2.13
N THR A 32 2.54 -19.17 -2.10
CA THR A 32 3.67 -18.24 -2.02
C THR A 32 4.85 -18.67 -2.90
N ARG A 33 5.83 -17.78 -3.10
CA ARG A 33 7.09 -18.09 -3.80
C ARG A 33 7.94 -19.07 -2.98
N LYS A 34 8.69 -19.93 -3.67
CA LYS A 34 9.54 -20.93 -3.01
C LYS A 34 10.55 -20.29 -2.04
N LYS A 35 11.17 -19.16 -2.41
CA LYS A 35 12.12 -18.41 -1.58
C LYS A 35 11.55 -17.90 -0.26
N LEU A 36 10.22 -17.78 -0.15
CA LEU A 36 9.54 -17.26 1.04
C LEU A 36 9.08 -18.38 2.00
N LEU A 37 9.38 -19.65 1.68
CA LEU A 37 8.92 -20.77 2.51
C LEU A 37 9.56 -20.77 3.91
N ASP A 38 10.79 -20.28 4.03
CA ASP A 38 11.52 -20.21 5.30
C ASP A 38 11.21 -18.94 6.11
N GLU A 39 10.37 -18.03 5.59
CA GLU A 39 9.94 -16.86 6.32
C GLU A 39 9.04 -17.23 7.51
N PRO A 40 9.00 -16.41 8.56
CA PRO A 40 8.21 -16.69 9.76
C PRO A 40 6.71 -16.48 9.56
N TRP A 41 6.12 -17.27 8.67
CA TRP A 41 4.68 -17.30 8.46
C TRP A 41 3.93 -17.73 9.72
N ALA A 42 2.65 -17.38 9.83
CA ALA A 42 1.74 -17.87 10.83
C ALA A 42 1.41 -19.37 10.60
N TRP A 43 2.44 -20.24 10.67
CA TRP A 43 2.36 -21.66 10.32
C TRP A 43 1.25 -22.41 11.04
N THR A 44 0.95 -22.03 12.29
CA THR A 44 -0.14 -22.62 13.10
C THR A 44 -1.53 -22.28 12.58
N ALA A 45 -1.64 -21.20 11.80
CA ALA A 45 -2.89 -20.79 11.15
C ALA A 45 -3.17 -21.58 9.87
N LEU A 46 -2.13 -22.09 9.22
CA LEU A 46 -2.23 -22.74 7.91
C LEU A 46 -2.65 -24.21 8.02
N ASN A 47 -3.57 -24.62 7.15
CA ASN A 47 -3.84 -26.03 6.88
C ASN A 47 -2.89 -26.58 5.83
N GLU A 48 -2.46 -25.73 4.90
CA GLU A 48 -1.58 -26.11 3.80
C GLU A 48 -0.81 -24.89 3.31
N ALA A 49 0.42 -25.10 2.82
CA ALA A 49 1.17 -24.13 2.04
C ALA A 49 1.56 -24.77 0.70
N ARG A 50 1.37 -24.02 -0.38
CA ARG A 50 1.78 -24.39 -1.74
C ARG A 50 2.76 -23.37 -2.25
N THR A 51 3.79 -23.81 -2.97
CA THR A 51 4.79 -22.93 -3.56
C THR A 51 4.65 -22.86 -5.07
N VAL A 52 4.98 -21.70 -5.60
CA VAL A 52 5.25 -21.45 -7.01
C VAL A 52 6.72 -21.09 -7.19
N PRO A 53 7.28 -21.16 -8.42
CA PRO A 53 8.63 -20.67 -8.70
C PRO A 53 8.83 -19.21 -8.25
N ASP A 54 10.08 -18.79 -8.03
CA ASP A 54 10.38 -17.43 -7.59
C ASP A 54 10.06 -16.38 -8.67
N GLU A 55 10.21 -16.74 -9.94
CA GLU A 55 9.82 -15.95 -11.12
C GLU A 55 8.42 -16.30 -11.64
N ALA A 56 7.54 -16.80 -10.75
CA ALA A 56 6.20 -17.22 -11.14
C ALA A 56 5.39 -16.10 -11.80
N THR A 57 4.77 -16.42 -12.91
CA THR A 57 3.80 -15.57 -13.58
C THR A 57 2.43 -15.65 -12.92
N ILE A 58 1.53 -14.74 -13.28
CA ILE A 58 0.13 -14.80 -12.81
C ILE A 58 -0.50 -16.16 -13.13
N ASP A 59 -0.22 -16.72 -14.31
CA ASP A 59 -0.76 -18.02 -14.74
C ASP A 59 -0.24 -19.19 -13.90
N ASP A 60 0.99 -19.11 -13.37
CA ASP A 60 1.51 -20.10 -12.43
C ASP A 60 0.73 -20.12 -11.12
N TYR A 61 0.43 -18.95 -10.58
CA TYR A 61 -0.43 -18.84 -9.40
C TYR A 61 -1.85 -19.34 -9.67
N VAL A 62 -2.45 -18.96 -10.80
CA VAL A 62 -3.80 -19.44 -11.18
C VAL A 62 -3.83 -20.96 -11.29
N ARG A 63 -2.79 -21.58 -11.92
CA ARG A 63 -2.66 -23.05 -11.97
C ARG A 63 -2.53 -23.67 -10.58
N ALA A 64 -1.74 -23.07 -9.70
CA ALA A 64 -1.58 -23.58 -8.32
C ALA A 64 -2.93 -23.55 -7.57
N VAL A 65 -3.70 -22.43 -7.68
CA VAL A 65 -5.02 -22.32 -7.07
C VAL A 65 -6.03 -23.29 -7.70
N ALA A 66 -6.01 -23.47 -9.03
CA ALA A 66 -6.86 -24.44 -9.72
C ALA A 66 -6.56 -25.88 -9.29
N ASN A 67 -5.27 -26.22 -9.09
CA ASN A 67 -4.87 -27.53 -8.55
C ASN A 67 -5.47 -27.76 -7.15
N ILE A 68 -5.41 -26.78 -6.26
CA ILE A 68 -6.03 -26.87 -4.93
C ILE A 68 -7.54 -27.11 -5.07
N ALA A 69 -8.20 -26.39 -5.97
CA ALA A 69 -9.63 -26.53 -6.24
C ALA A 69 -10.03 -27.94 -6.72
N GLY A 70 -9.12 -28.66 -7.38
CA GLY A 70 -9.33 -30.06 -7.81
C GLY A 70 -9.48 -31.05 -6.64
N PHE A 71 -8.99 -30.72 -5.44
CA PHE A 71 -9.05 -31.59 -4.26
C PHE A 71 -9.96 -31.05 -3.16
N GLN A 72 -10.15 -29.72 -3.10
CA GLN A 72 -10.93 -29.07 -2.05
C GLN A 72 -11.74 -27.92 -2.64
N ARG A 73 -12.98 -27.79 -2.20
CA ARG A 73 -13.77 -26.61 -2.55
C ARG A 73 -13.13 -25.35 -1.96
N ILE A 74 -12.94 -24.34 -2.79
CA ILE A 74 -12.48 -23.02 -2.40
C ILE A 74 -13.69 -22.07 -2.31
N ASP A 75 -13.84 -21.35 -1.20
CA ASP A 75 -14.91 -20.37 -1.00
C ASP A 75 -14.39 -18.93 -1.25
N ARG A 76 -13.10 -18.65 -1.01
CA ARG A 76 -12.47 -17.34 -1.19
C ARG A 76 -11.05 -17.47 -1.72
N VAL A 77 -10.64 -16.49 -2.53
CA VAL A 77 -9.24 -16.27 -2.95
C VAL A 77 -8.90 -14.80 -2.70
N VAL A 78 -7.83 -14.55 -1.93
CA VAL A 78 -7.39 -13.19 -1.54
C VAL A 78 -5.91 -13.02 -1.86
N GLY A 79 -5.54 -11.87 -2.45
CA GLY A 79 -4.16 -11.47 -2.63
C GLY A 79 -3.73 -10.53 -1.51
N LEU A 80 -2.68 -10.89 -0.77
CA LEU A 80 -2.27 -10.17 0.45
C LEU A 80 -1.33 -9.00 0.17
N ASP A 81 -0.71 -8.95 -1.01
CA ASP A 81 0.17 -7.85 -1.41
C ASP A 81 -0.36 -7.10 -2.63
N GLU A 82 0.24 -5.97 -2.90
CA GLU A 82 -0.04 -5.12 -4.05
C GLU A 82 0.07 -5.90 -5.37
N PHE A 83 1.11 -6.73 -5.51
CA PHE A 83 1.35 -7.54 -6.70
C PHE A 83 0.36 -8.69 -6.85
N ASP A 84 -0.25 -9.12 -5.74
CA ASP A 84 -1.16 -10.28 -5.71
C ASP A 84 -2.61 -9.91 -6.03
N VAL A 85 -2.97 -8.62 -6.03
CA VAL A 85 -4.35 -8.14 -6.25
C VAL A 85 -4.89 -8.63 -7.59
N LEU A 86 -4.14 -8.45 -8.68
CA LEU A 86 -4.54 -8.89 -10.01
C LEU A 86 -4.50 -10.41 -10.13
N THR A 87 -3.52 -11.06 -9.54
CA THR A 87 -3.36 -12.51 -9.51
C THR A 87 -4.56 -13.18 -8.84
N ALA A 88 -4.96 -12.70 -7.67
CA ALA A 88 -6.12 -13.20 -6.96
C ALA A 88 -7.43 -12.97 -7.74
N ALA A 89 -7.55 -11.82 -8.43
CA ALA A 89 -8.70 -11.54 -9.27
C ALA A 89 -8.82 -12.55 -10.44
N LYS A 90 -7.72 -12.81 -11.15
CA LYS A 90 -7.69 -13.82 -12.22
C LYS A 90 -7.97 -15.24 -11.72
N ALA A 91 -7.46 -15.61 -10.54
CA ALA A 91 -7.77 -16.90 -9.92
C ALA A 91 -9.27 -17.02 -9.57
N ARG A 92 -9.90 -15.96 -9.04
CA ARG A 92 -11.34 -15.92 -8.80
C ARG A 92 -12.15 -16.07 -10.10
N GLU A 93 -11.78 -15.35 -11.14
CA GLU A 93 -12.44 -15.45 -12.47
C GLU A 93 -12.32 -16.87 -13.04
N HIS A 94 -11.13 -17.47 -12.98
CA HIS A 94 -10.90 -18.85 -13.44
C HIS A 94 -11.81 -19.86 -12.73
N LEU A 95 -11.98 -19.71 -11.42
CA LEU A 95 -12.80 -20.58 -10.58
C LEU A 95 -14.28 -20.16 -10.50
N GLN A 96 -14.68 -19.10 -11.19
CA GLN A 96 -16.03 -18.53 -11.15
C GLN A 96 -16.49 -18.17 -9.72
N LEU A 97 -15.53 -17.69 -8.89
CA LEU A 97 -15.80 -17.23 -7.53
C LEU A 97 -16.19 -15.74 -7.54
N GLY A 98 -17.06 -15.36 -6.62
CA GLY A 98 -17.44 -13.97 -6.42
C GLY A 98 -16.26 -13.12 -5.90
N GLY A 99 -16.34 -11.80 -6.12
CA GLY A 99 -15.37 -10.80 -5.70
C GLY A 99 -14.89 -9.92 -6.85
N MET A 100 -13.89 -9.10 -6.59
CA MET A 100 -13.33 -8.16 -7.55
C MET A 100 -12.72 -8.89 -8.75
N THR A 101 -13.15 -8.53 -9.97
CA THR A 101 -12.63 -9.07 -11.24
C THR A 101 -11.29 -8.42 -11.61
N SER A 102 -10.59 -8.99 -12.60
CA SER A 102 -9.29 -8.47 -13.05
C SER A 102 -9.39 -7.05 -13.62
N SER A 103 -10.47 -6.71 -14.31
CA SER A 103 -10.71 -5.36 -14.82
C SER A 103 -10.91 -4.33 -13.70
N TYR A 104 -11.55 -4.72 -12.59
CA TYR A 104 -11.65 -3.85 -11.41
C TYR A 104 -10.34 -3.79 -10.63
N ALA A 105 -9.60 -4.90 -10.51
CA ALA A 105 -8.30 -4.96 -9.86
C ALA A 105 -7.29 -4.01 -10.52
N LEU A 106 -7.30 -3.92 -11.85
CA LEU A 106 -6.45 -2.99 -12.61
C LEU A 106 -6.67 -1.52 -12.25
N ARG A 107 -7.87 -1.13 -11.83
CA ARG A 107 -8.15 0.25 -11.38
C ARG A 107 -7.29 0.65 -10.17
N PHE A 108 -6.92 -0.32 -9.33
CA PHE A 108 -6.11 -0.13 -8.13
C PHE A 108 -4.62 -0.41 -8.36
N ARG A 109 -4.22 -0.76 -9.59
CA ARG A 109 -2.84 -1.06 -9.94
C ARG A 109 -2.25 -0.10 -10.94
N ASP A 110 -3.05 0.38 -11.87
CA ASP A 110 -2.63 1.22 -12.98
C ASP A 110 -2.88 2.69 -12.68
N LYS A 111 -1.81 3.44 -12.42
CA LYS A 111 -1.88 4.87 -12.09
C LYS A 111 -2.55 5.71 -13.18
N LEU A 112 -2.43 5.32 -14.46
CA LEU A 112 -3.13 6.02 -15.55
C LEU A 112 -4.64 5.76 -15.48
N ALA A 113 -5.07 4.53 -15.20
CA ALA A 113 -6.48 4.22 -14.96
C ALA A 113 -7.01 4.96 -13.72
N MET A 114 -6.21 5.06 -12.65
CA MET A 114 -6.58 5.86 -11.46
C MET A 114 -6.85 7.32 -11.82
N ARG A 115 -6.03 7.93 -12.69
CA ARG A 115 -6.19 9.32 -13.12
C ARG A 115 -7.46 9.51 -13.94
N ASN A 116 -7.75 8.60 -14.89
CA ASN A 116 -8.96 8.66 -15.69
C ASN A 116 -10.22 8.60 -14.82
N ILE A 117 -10.26 7.64 -13.87
CA ILE A 117 -11.39 7.50 -12.95
C ILE A 117 -11.53 8.72 -12.04
N ALA A 118 -10.41 9.25 -11.52
CA ALA A 118 -10.44 10.45 -10.69
C ALA A 118 -10.98 11.67 -11.46
N LEU A 119 -10.55 11.85 -12.72
CA LEU A 119 -11.02 12.92 -13.58
C LEU A 119 -12.53 12.83 -13.84
N GLU A 120 -13.02 11.64 -14.21
CA GLU A 120 -14.47 11.39 -14.43
C GLU A 120 -15.30 11.64 -13.16
N ALA A 121 -14.74 11.32 -11.99
CA ALA A 121 -15.38 11.51 -10.70
C ALA A 121 -15.18 12.92 -10.10
N VAL A 122 -14.51 13.82 -10.82
CA VAL A 122 -14.19 15.19 -10.36
C VAL A 122 -13.38 15.19 -9.06
N ILE A 123 -12.51 14.18 -8.88
CA ILE A 123 -11.54 14.11 -7.78
C ILE A 123 -10.24 14.76 -8.28
N PRO A 124 -9.71 15.78 -7.58
CA PRO A 124 -8.49 16.43 -8.03
C PRO A 124 -7.32 15.42 -8.11
N CYS A 125 -6.62 15.44 -9.23
CA CYS A 125 -5.37 14.72 -9.47
C CYS A 125 -4.43 15.62 -10.27
N PRO A 126 -3.09 15.40 -10.26
CA PRO A 126 -2.18 16.15 -11.10
C PRO A 126 -2.58 16.05 -12.58
N GLU A 127 -2.35 17.10 -13.36
CA GLU A 127 -2.46 17.01 -14.82
C GLU A 127 -1.49 15.96 -15.32
N TYR A 128 -1.93 15.13 -16.28
CA TYR A 128 -1.18 13.94 -16.68
C TYR A 128 -1.35 13.62 -18.16
N THR A 129 -0.43 12.81 -18.69
CA THR A 129 -0.54 12.14 -19.98
C THR A 129 0.07 10.74 -19.91
N GLY A 130 -0.47 9.82 -20.72
CA GLY A 130 0.17 8.54 -20.98
C GLY A 130 1.35 8.71 -21.96
N THR A 131 2.23 7.72 -21.99
CA THR A 131 3.41 7.75 -22.88
C THR A 131 3.21 6.88 -24.13
N PHE A 132 2.05 7.01 -24.79
CA PHE A 132 1.67 6.17 -25.94
C PHE A 132 2.35 6.59 -27.25
N ASN A 133 2.53 7.90 -27.45
CA ASN A 133 3.16 8.45 -28.65
C ASN A 133 3.80 9.82 -28.37
N SER A 134 4.72 10.22 -29.22
CA SER A 134 5.48 11.46 -29.06
C SER A 134 4.66 12.73 -29.27
N VAL A 135 3.58 12.66 -30.05
CA VAL A 135 2.72 13.82 -30.33
C VAL A 135 2.00 14.24 -29.04
N ASP A 136 1.28 13.32 -28.41
CA ASP A 136 0.55 13.59 -27.16
C ASP A 136 1.49 14.04 -26.04
N ILE A 137 2.70 13.43 -25.95
CA ILE A 137 3.71 13.84 -24.97
C ILE A 137 4.14 15.29 -25.19
N ASN A 138 4.48 15.67 -26.45
CA ASN A 138 4.91 17.04 -26.74
C ASN A 138 3.78 18.04 -26.51
N GLU A 139 2.55 17.75 -26.96
CA GLU A 139 1.39 18.62 -26.71
C GLU A 139 1.16 18.83 -25.20
N TYR A 140 1.28 17.77 -24.40
CA TYR A 140 1.17 17.88 -22.95
C TYR A 140 2.28 18.77 -22.36
N LEU A 141 3.55 18.52 -22.73
CA LEU A 141 4.70 19.29 -22.24
C LEU A 141 4.68 20.77 -22.70
N ASP A 142 4.01 21.06 -23.83
CA ASP A 142 3.82 22.44 -24.30
C ASP A 142 2.72 23.17 -23.52
N LYS A 143 1.68 22.44 -23.14
CA LYS A 143 0.49 22.98 -22.47
C LYS A 143 0.64 23.08 -20.95
N VAL A 144 1.26 22.07 -20.32
CA VAL A 144 1.37 21.96 -18.87
C VAL A 144 2.79 22.37 -18.44
N PRO A 145 2.92 23.45 -17.64
CA PRO A 145 4.24 23.90 -17.19
C PRO A 145 4.88 22.89 -16.22
N GLY A 146 6.21 22.74 -16.33
CA GLY A 146 6.99 21.92 -15.41
C GLY A 146 7.16 22.55 -14.01
N PRO A 147 7.85 21.85 -13.10
CA PRO A 147 8.49 20.55 -13.32
C PRO A 147 7.49 19.41 -13.48
N TRP A 148 7.95 18.28 -14.04
CA TRP A 148 7.14 17.09 -14.26
C TRP A 148 7.68 15.90 -13.49
N VAL A 149 6.86 14.85 -13.40
CA VAL A 149 7.22 13.53 -12.86
C VAL A 149 6.96 12.51 -13.94
N VAL A 150 7.98 11.73 -14.28
CA VAL A 150 7.86 10.50 -15.06
C VAL A 150 7.83 9.33 -14.07
N LYS A 151 6.81 8.50 -14.15
CA LYS A 151 6.66 7.37 -13.21
C LYS A 151 6.04 6.13 -13.86
N PRO A 152 6.44 4.92 -13.41
CA PRO A 152 5.80 3.69 -13.83
C PRO A 152 4.31 3.66 -13.44
N ARG A 153 3.48 3.04 -14.29
CA ARG A 153 2.04 2.90 -14.03
C ARG A 153 1.73 1.90 -12.92
N ASN A 154 2.54 0.84 -12.79
CA ASN A 154 2.22 -0.32 -11.96
C ASN A 154 3.21 -0.59 -10.81
N GLU A 155 4.22 0.27 -10.61
CA GLU A 155 5.21 0.11 -9.53
C GLU A 155 4.70 0.65 -8.19
N VAL A 156 5.41 0.28 -7.12
CA VAL A 156 5.11 0.59 -5.73
C VAL A 156 6.24 1.41 -5.09
N SER A 157 6.02 1.97 -3.92
CA SER A 157 7.04 2.56 -3.04
C SER A 157 7.91 3.65 -3.69
N ALA A 158 7.37 4.39 -4.63
CA ALA A 158 8.07 5.45 -5.38
C ALA A 158 9.26 4.95 -6.25
N PHE A 159 9.36 3.65 -6.54
CA PHE A 159 10.38 3.11 -7.43
C PHE A 159 10.19 3.61 -8.87
N GLY A 160 11.31 3.91 -9.55
CA GLY A 160 11.31 4.37 -10.93
C GLY A 160 10.67 5.74 -11.16
N ILE A 161 10.41 6.52 -10.10
CA ILE A 161 9.89 7.88 -10.23
C ILE A 161 11.04 8.86 -10.47
N ARG A 162 10.91 9.69 -11.50
CA ARG A 162 11.89 10.74 -11.83
C ARG A 162 11.22 12.10 -11.91
N LYS A 163 11.76 13.07 -11.17
CA LYS A 163 11.41 14.49 -11.30
C LYS A 163 12.23 15.09 -12.43
N CYS A 164 11.59 15.79 -13.34
CA CYS A 164 12.19 16.41 -14.54
C CYS A 164 11.92 17.91 -14.53
N GLU A 165 12.98 18.70 -14.59
CA GLU A 165 12.89 20.17 -14.58
C GLU A 165 12.73 20.75 -16.00
N SER A 166 13.05 19.96 -17.03
CA SER A 166 12.97 20.36 -18.44
C SER A 166 12.35 19.27 -19.31
N LYS A 167 11.82 19.66 -20.48
CA LYS A 167 11.31 18.72 -21.50
C LYS A 167 12.40 17.73 -21.94
N GLY A 168 13.66 18.21 -22.07
CA GLY A 168 14.80 17.36 -22.39
C GLY A 168 15.03 16.25 -21.37
N GLU A 169 14.87 16.56 -20.07
CA GLU A 169 14.98 15.55 -19.01
C GLU A 169 13.84 14.53 -19.04
N VAL A 170 12.62 14.95 -19.42
CA VAL A 170 11.49 14.00 -19.60
C VAL A 170 11.85 13.01 -20.70
N TRP A 171 12.28 13.49 -21.88
CA TRP A 171 12.65 12.63 -23.00
C TRP A 171 13.83 11.72 -22.66
N LYS A 172 14.87 12.27 -22.02
CA LYS A 172 16.01 11.49 -21.55
C LYS A 172 15.58 10.38 -20.58
N SER A 173 14.65 10.68 -19.66
CA SER A 173 14.13 9.67 -18.73
C SER A 173 13.43 8.52 -19.45
N LEU A 174 12.62 8.83 -20.47
CA LEU A 174 11.95 7.82 -21.30
C LEU A 174 12.95 7.00 -22.12
N GLU A 175 13.98 7.65 -22.70
CA GLU A 175 15.08 6.97 -23.41
C GLU A 175 15.88 6.03 -22.52
N ASP A 176 16.22 6.46 -21.29
CA ASP A 176 16.92 5.65 -20.32
C ASP A 176 16.12 4.40 -19.94
N PHE A 177 14.80 4.50 -19.85
CA PHE A 177 13.92 3.35 -19.61
C PHE A 177 13.85 2.43 -20.83
N ASP A 178 13.83 2.97 -22.07
CA ASP A 178 13.86 2.18 -23.31
C ASP A 178 15.19 1.43 -23.47
N ALA A 179 16.33 2.09 -23.20
CA ALA A 179 17.65 1.49 -23.26
C ALA A 179 17.81 0.26 -22.36
N ARG A 180 17.00 0.12 -21.33
CA ARG A 180 16.95 -1.06 -20.45
C ARG A 180 15.95 -2.11 -20.91
N ASN A 181 15.46 -2.05 -22.15
CA ASN A 181 14.41 -2.92 -22.71
C ASN A 181 13.05 -2.84 -21.98
N THR A 182 12.86 -1.84 -21.11
CA THR A 182 11.62 -1.70 -20.35
C THR A 182 10.50 -1.05 -21.13
N TRP A 183 10.87 -0.27 -22.17
CA TRP A 183 9.93 0.46 -23.02
C TRP A 183 9.47 -0.36 -24.23
N ARG A 184 10.41 -1.02 -24.93
CA ARG A 184 10.13 -1.81 -26.14
C ARG A 184 9.29 -3.03 -25.89
N ASP A 185 9.61 -3.74 -24.80
CA ASP A 185 8.87 -4.95 -24.43
C ASP A 185 7.49 -4.64 -23.88
N HIS A 186 7.32 -3.44 -23.32
CA HIS A 186 6.07 -3.00 -22.69
C HIS A 186 5.82 -1.51 -22.94
N PRO A 187 5.42 -1.13 -24.18
CA PRO A 187 5.14 0.24 -24.51
C PRO A 187 4.06 0.82 -23.59
N SER A 188 4.19 2.09 -23.25
CA SER A 188 3.21 2.80 -22.41
C SER A 188 3.17 2.38 -20.93
N GLN A 189 4.26 1.86 -20.39
CA GLN A 189 4.35 1.54 -18.95
C GLN A 189 4.49 2.76 -18.04
N PHE A 190 4.65 3.95 -18.59
CA PHE A 190 4.87 5.17 -17.83
C PHE A 190 3.71 6.16 -18.02
N LEU A 191 3.61 7.09 -17.09
CA LEU A 191 2.83 8.31 -17.26
C LEU A 191 3.69 9.50 -16.84
N ILE A 192 3.33 10.66 -17.40
CA ILE A 192 3.93 11.95 -17.08
C ILE A 192 2.88 12.77 -16.35
N GLU A 193 3.25 13.38 -15.24
CA GLU A 193 2.38 14.24 -14.44
C GLU A 193 3.06 15.56 -14.12
N ARG A 194 2.28 16.60 -13.91
CA ARG A 194 2.78 17.83 -13.31
C ARG A 194 3.26 17.53 -11.88
N PHE A 195 4.47 17.93 -11.54
CA PHE A 195 4.95 17.86 -10.17
C PHE A 195 4.21 18.89 -9.31
N ILE A 196 3.71 18.44 -8.17
CA ILE A 196 3.07 19.29 -7.16
C ILE A 196 3.88 19.18 -5.88
N ALA A 197 4.38 20.31 -5.37
CA ALA A 197 5.03 20.35 -4.05
C ALA A 197 3.98 20.36 -2.94
N GLY A 198 4.25 19.63 -1.86
CA GLY A 198 3.32 19.60 -0.75
C GLY A 198 3.53 18.48 0.26
N LYS A 199 2.58 18.38 1.18
CA LYS A 199 2.56 17.35 2.22
C LYS A 199 1.76 16.14 1.74
N VAL A 200 2.24 14.95 2.02
CA VAL A 200 1.55 13.72 1.65
C VAL A 200 0.82 13.13 2.84
N PHE A 201 -0.41 12.74 2.60
CA PHE A 201 -1.33 12.12 3.56
C PHE A 201 -1.76 10.77 3.04
N HIS A 202 -2.15 9.88 3.94
CA HIS A 202 -2.80 8.65 3.56
C HIS A 202 -4.07 8.38 4.36
N VAL A 203 -5.01 7.70 3.71
CA VAL A 203 -6.26 7.26 4.32
C VAL A 203 -6.38 5.75 4.16
N ASP A 204 -6.41 5.07 5.28
CA ASP A 204 -6.47 3.62 5.37
C ASP A 204 -7.85 3.20 5.84
N SER A 205 -8.57 2.44 5.03
CA SER A 205 -10.00 2.23 5.24
C SER A 205 -10.38 0.76 5.34
N VAL A 206 -11.46 0.52 6.09
CA VAL A 206 -12.25 -0.72 6.09
C VAL A 206 -13.54 -0.45 5.34
N VAL A 207 -13.81 -1.23 4.29
CA VAL A 207 -14.96 -1.04 3.38
C VAL A 207 -15.84 -2.29 3.37
N SER A 208 -17.14 -2.09 3.47
CA SER A 208 -18.13 -3.17 3.32
C SER A 208 -19.42 -2.65 2.71
N GLY A 209 -19.93 -3.36 1.71
CA GLY A 209 -21.11 -2.95 0.94
C GLY A 209 -20.95 -1.57 0.29
N GLY A 210 -19.76 -1.27 -0.24
CA GLY A 210 -19.44 0.00 -0.88
C GLY A 210 -19.36 1.21 0.08
N LYS A 211 -19.33 0.97 1.40
CA LYS A 211 -19.29 2.02 2.42
C LYS A 211 -18.01 1.93 3.25
N VAL A 212 -17.36 3.05 3.49
CA VAL A 212 -16.27 3.17 4.46
C VAL A 212 -16.85 3.07 5.87
N LEU A 213 -16.53 1.98 6.58
CA LEU A 213 -17.01 1.73 7.94
C LEU A 213 -16.09 2.36 8.99
N ALA A 214 -14.80 2.37 8.73
CA ALA A 214 -13.77 3.02 9.54
C ALA A 214 -12.63 3.47 8.65
N CYS A 215 -11.94 4.53 9.04
CA CYS A 215 -10.68 4.92 8.43
C CYS A 215 -9.72 5.58 9.41
N GLY A 216 -8.43 5.35 9.20
CA GLY A 216 -7.33 6.12 9.76
C GLY A 216 -6.88 7.18 8.74
N VAL A 217 -6.72 8.40 9.18
CA VAL A 217 -6.12 9.47 8.36
C VAL A 217 -4.80 9.85 8.98
N SER A 218 -3.73 9.74 8.21
CA SER A 218 -2.37 10.01 8.69
C SER A 218 -1.61 10.92 7.71
N GLN A 219 -0.57 11.55 8.22
CA GLN A 219 0.35 12.38 7.44
C GLN A 219 1.75 11.79 7.51
N TYR A 220 2.45 11.73 6.39
CA TYR A 220 3.88 11.45 6.37
C TYR A 220 4.66 12.68 6.84
N GLY A 221 5.70 12.45 7.66
CA GLY A 221 6.58 13.54 8.09
C GLY A 221 7.43 14.06 6.92
N THR A 222 8.17 13.17 6.28
CA THR A 222 8.86 13.43 5.01
C THR A 222 8.14 12.65 3.91
N PRO A 223 7.85 13.26 2.74
CA PRO A 223 7.22 12.53 1.65
C PRO A 223 7.98 11.24 1.30
N PRO A 224 7.28 10.12 1.04
CA PRO A 224 7.91 8.82 0.73
C PRO A 224 8.92 8.90 -0.41
N PHE A 225 8.64 9.69 -1.45
CA PHE A 225 9.56 9.96 -2.54
C PHE A 225 10.92 10.51 -2.04
N SER A 226 10.89 11.48 -1.12
CA SER A 226 12.13 12.09 -0.60
C SER A 226 12.93 11.09 0.24
N VAL A 227 12.26 10.30 1.10
CA VAL A 227 12.93 9.27 1.91
C VAL A 227 13.54 8.19 1.01
N SER A 228 12.81 7.74 -0.03
CA SER A 228 13.29 6.72 -0.97
C SER A 228 14.52 7.19 -1.77
N HIS A 229 14.60 8.47 -2.13
CA HIS A 229 15.68 9.00 -2.97
C HIS A 229 16.89 9.53 -2.18
N TYR A 230 16.65 10.13 -1.02
CA TYR A 230 17.69 10.81 -0.25
C TYR A 230 18.02 10.13 1.08
N GLY A 231 17.27 9.07 1.42
CA GLY A 231 17.38 8.41 2.71
C GLY A 231 16.73 9.23 3.83
N GLY A 232 16.88 8.74 5.06
CA GLY A 232 16.37 9.40 6.26
C GLY A 232 15.40 8.53 7.04
N VAL A 233 14.80 9.12 8.07
CA VAL A 233 13.79 8.45 8.89
C VAL A 233 12.41 8.70 8.29
N PHE A 234 11.76 7.64 7.87
CA PHE A 234 10.36 7.67 7.48
C PHE A 234 9.48 7.79 8.72
N THR A 235 8.58 8.74 8.74
CA THR A 235 7.57 8.87 9.80
C THR A 235 6.17 9.01 9.22
N SER A 236 5.21 8.47 9.94
CA SER A 236 3.78 8.71 9.70
C SER A 236 3.06 8.85 11.02
N SER A 237 2.09 9.75 11.10
CA SER A 237 1.31 9.99 12.31
C SER A 237 -0.15 10.33 12.01
N ILE A 238 -1.04 9.93 12.92
CA ILE A 238 -2.47 10.20 12.82
C ILE A 238 -2.75 11.70 12.86
N VAL A 239 -3.49 12.17 11.86
CA VAL A 239 -3.98 13.56 11.77
C VAL A 239 -5.04 13.80 12.85
N PRO A 240 -4.99 14.95 13.56
CA PRO A 240 -5.96 15.26 14.61
C PRO A 240 -7.41 15.21 14.15
N TYR A 241 -8.28 14.65 15.01
CA TYR A 241 -9.65 14.28 14.64
C TYR A 241 -10.60 15.44 14.28
N ARG A 242 -10.26 16.68 14.67
CA ARG A 242 -11.15 17.84 14.46
C ARG A 242 -10.66 18.82 13.40
N THR A 243 -9.63 18.45 12.63
CA THR A 243 -9.06 19.31 11.59
C THR A 243 -9.93 19.36 10.32
N LYS A 244 -9.74 20.41 9.52
CA LYS A 244 -10.40 20.55 8.22
C LYS A 244 -9.80 19.56 7.22
N GLU A 245 -8.50 19.36 7.28
CA GLU A 245 -7.71 18.45 6.44
C GLU A 245 -8.25 17.03 6.58
N ARG A 246 -8.44 16.54 7.82
CA ARG A 246 -8.98 15.20 8.07
C ARG A 246 -10.38 15.03 7.46
N ARG A 247 -11.28 15.98 7.68
CA ARG A 247 -12.65 15.90 7.14
C ARG A 247 -12.68 15.89 5.63
N GLU A 248 -11.81 16.69 4.99
CA GLU A 248 -11.73 16.73 3.54
C GLU A 248 -11.14 15.44 2.98
N LEU A 249 -10.10 14.88 3.62
CA LEU A 249 -9.52 13.59 3.23
C LEU A 249 -10.52 12.43 3.40
N GLU A 250 -11.27 12.40 4.50
CA GLU A 250 -12.34 11.40 4.70
C GLU A 250 -13.42 11.50 3.61
N ARG A 251 -13.81 12.72 3.23
CA ARG A 251 -14.77 12.98 2.16
C ARG A 251 -14.24 12.53 0.79
N LEU A 252 -13.02 12.95 0.43
CA LEU A 252 -12.37 12.60 -0.84
C LEU A 252 -12.16 11.10 -0.96
N ASN A 253 -11.72 10.45 0.11
CA ASN A 253 -11.53 9.01 0.15
C ASN A 253 -12.85 8.24 -0.06
N GLY A 254 -13.93 8.71 0.56
CA GLY A 254 -15.26 8.13 0.34
C GLY A 254 -15.72 8.26 -1.12
N GLN A 255 -15.53 9.43 -1.75
CA GLN A 255 -15.82 9.65 -3.16
C GLN A 255 -14.94 8.76 -4.06
N LEU A 256 -13.65 8.67 -3.76
CA LEU A 256 -12.68 7.85 -4.48
C LEU A 256 -13.09 6.38 -4.50
N LEU A 257 -13.31 5.78 -3.34
CA LEU A 257 -13.65 4.36 -3.25
C LEU A 257 -15.01 4.05 -3.91
N HIS A 258 -15.96 4.98 -3.84
CA HIS A 258 -17.23 4.87 -4.57
C HIS A 258 -17.01 4.90 -6.10
N ALA A 259 -16.22 5.85 -6.62
CA ALA A 259 -15.91 5.95 -8.05
C ALA A 259 -15.15 4.72 -8.58
N PHE A 260 -14.32 4.10 -7.74
CA PHE A 260 -13.61 2.86 -8.05
C PHE A 260 -14.49 1.61 -7.94
N HIS A 261 -15.74 1.74 -7.50
CA HIS A 261 -16.67 0.63 -7.21
C HIS A 261 -16.05 -0.39 -6.24
N TYR A 262 -15.41 0.11 -5.17
CA TYR A 262 -14.81 -0.76 -4.18
C TYR A 262 -15.84 -1.24 -3.18
N GLU A 263 -16.25 -2.49 -3.30
CA GLU A 263 -17.38 -3.04 -2.54
C GLU A 263 -16.97 -3.56 -1.16
N GLN A 264 -15.81 -4.25 -1.04
CA GLN A 264 -15.42 -4.90 0.21
C GLN A 264 -13.91 -5.09 0.31
N GLY A 265 -13.38 -4.92 1.52
CA GLY A 265 -11.98 -5.13 1.86
C GLY A 265 -11.36 -3.96 2.60
N VAL A 266 -10.06 -3.77 2.41
CA VAL A 266 -9.30 -2.65 2.98
C VAL A 266 -8.62 -1.88 1.86
N SER A 267 -8.39 -0.60 2.10
CA SER A 267 -7.72 0.27 1.11
C SER A 267 -6.69 1.16 1.78
N HIS A 268 -5.68 1.54 0.99
CA HIS A 268 -4.68 2.55 1.31
C HIS A 268 -4.69 3.58 0.18
N ALA A 269 -5.10 4.81 0.46
CA ALA A 269 -5.16 5.89 -0.52
C ALA A 269 -4.24 7.04 -0.11
N GLU A 270 -3.44 7.53 -1.05
CA GLU A 270 -2.51 8.64 -0.83
C GLU A 270 -2.98 9.92 -1.52
N PHE A 271 -2.91 11.02 -0.78
CA PHE A 271 -3.26 12.35 -1.24
C PHE A 271 -2.13 13.34 -0.92
N LEU A 272 -1.87 14.24 -1.85
CA LEU A 272 -0.93 15.33 -1.67
C LEU A 272 -1.70 16.64 -1.46
N GLN A 273 -1.43 17.34 -0.35
CA GLN A 273 -1.90 18.69 -0.14
C GLN A 273 -0.90 19.67 -0.74
N SER A 274 -1.32 20.35 -1.79
CA SER A 274 -0.48 21.32 -2.52
C SER A 274 -0.15 22.54 -1.65
N GLU A 275 1.11 22.94 -1.66
CA GLU A 275 1.56 24.18 -1.00
C GLU A 275 1.05 25.45 -1.72
N SER A 276 0.75 25.35 -3.01
CA SER A 276 0.39 26.52 -3.82
C SER A 276 -1.08 26.92 -3.66
N ASP A 277 -2.00 25.95 -3.48
CA ASP A 277 -3.45 26.22 -3.43
C ASP A 277 -4.16 25.53 -2.26
N GLY A 278 -3.44 24.75 -1.46
CA GLY A 278 -3.97 24.04 -0.28
C GLY A 278 -4.91 22.88 -0.59
N LYS A 279 -5.16 22.56 -1.86
CA LYS A 279 -6.06 21.47 -2.25
C LYS A 279 -5.37 20.12 -2.13
N PHE A 280 -6.19 19.08 -1.95
CA PHE A 280 -5.73 17.70 -1.98
C PHE A 280 -5.82 17.12 -3.40
N TYR A 281 -4.76 16.46 -3.83
CA TYR A 281 -4.64 15.79 -5.12
C TYR A 281 -4.40 14.30 -4.89
N LEU A 282 -5.15 13.44 -5.57
CA LEU A 282 -4.94 11.99 -5.52
C LEU A 282 -3.55 11.63 -6.06
N LEU A 283 -2.77 10.89 -5.28
CA LEU A 283 -1.51 10.28 -5.75
C LEU A 283 -1.72 8.84 -6.20
N GLU A 284 -2.28 7.99 -5.33
CA GLU A 284 -2.60 6.60 -5.66
C GLU A 284 -3.61 6.01 -4.70
N VAL A 285 -4.18 4.86 -5.06
CA VAL A 285 -5.04 4.05 -4.19
C VAL A 285 -4.80 2.57 -4.44
N ALA A 286 -4.59 1.83 -3.36
CA ALA A 286 -4.40 0.39 -3.37
C ALA A 286 -5.52 -0.31 -2.58
N CYS A 287 -5.98 -1.46 -3.05
CA CYS A 287 -6.99 -2.28 -2.36
C CYS A 287 -6.32 -3.36 -1.49
N ARG A 288 -5.45 -2.92 -0.61
CA ARG A 288 -4.68 -3.74 0.34
C ARG A 288 -4.31 -2.93 1.57
N VAL A 289 -3.72 -3.59 2.55
CA VAL A 289 -3.20 -2.93 3.76
C VAL A 289 -1.98 -2.07 3.42
N GLY A 290 -1.91 -0.86 3.95
CA GLY A 290 -0.75 0.02 3.85
C GLY A 290 0.50 -0.61 4.47
N GLY A 291 1.66 -0.34 3.87
CA GLY A 291 2.96 -0.79 4.38
C GLY A 291 3.39 -0.08 5.66
N ALA A 292 4.68 -0.18 6.00
CA ALA A 292 5.32 0.62 7.06
C ALA A 292 4.61 0.50 8.44
N TYR A 293 4.06 -0.66 8.77
CA TYR A 293 3.36 -0.93 10.04
C TYR A 293 2.13 -0.03 10.32
N ILE A 294 1.52 0.53 9.27
CA ILE A 294 0.32 1.39 9.41
C ILE A 294 -0.81 0.65 10.13
N ALA A 295 -1.02 -0.65 9.83
CA ALA A 295 -2.03 -1.45 10.51
C ALA A 295 -1.82 -1.51 12.04
N ASN A 296 -0.57 -1.62 12.49
CA ASN A 296 -0.22 -1.64 13.91
C ASN A 296 -0.41 -0.25 14.55
N VAL A 297 -0.09 0.84 13.84
CA VAL A 297 -0.39 2.21 14.32
C VAL A 297 -1.89 2.37 14.57
N LEU A 298 -2.73 1.94 13.62
CA LEU A 298 -4.18 2.02 13.75
C LEU A 298 -4.75 1.10 14.84
N GLU A 299 -4.15 -0.07 15.04
CA GLU A 299 -4.51 -0.98 16.12
C GLU A 299 -4.33 -0.32 17.49
N HIS A 300 -3.16 0.24 17.73
CA HIS A 300 -2.85 0.87 19.02
C HIS A 300 -3.62 2.16 19.25
N ALA A 301 -3.78 3.00 18.24
CA ALA A 301 -4.42 4.31 18.38
C ALA A 301 -5.94 4.28 18.17
N CYS A 302 -6.42 3.50 17.20
CA CYS A 302 -7.82 3.53 16.76
C CYS A 302 -8.59 2.26 17.16
N ASN A 303 -7.92 1.24 17.68
CA ASN A 303 -8.50 -0.06 18.06
C ASN A 303 -9.05 -0.86 16.88
N PHE A 304 -8.44 -0.77 15.70
CA PHE A 304 -8.68 -1.69 14.61
C PHE A 304 -7.38 -1.97 13.83
N ASN A 305 -7.15 -3.24 13.53
CA ASN A 305 -6.02 -3.71 12.72
C ASN A 305 -6.55 -4.08 11.34
N LEU A 306 -6.05 -3.44 10.28
CA LEU A 306 -6.55 -3.64 8.91
C LEU A 306 -6.44 -5.09 8.43
N TRP A 307 -5.38 -5.81 8.81
CA TRP A 307 -5.25 -7.24 8.45
C TRP A 307 -6.35 -8.08 9.07
N ARG A 308 -6.61 -7.89 10.37
CA ARG A 308 -7.66 -8.62 11.10
C ARG A 308 -9.04 -8.22 10.63
N GLU A 309 -9.29 -6.93 10.42
CA GLU A 309 -10.60 -6.48 9.93
C GLU A 309 -10.87 -6.98 8.52
N TRP A 310 -9.86 -7.03 7.64
CA TRP A 310 -10.00 -7.62 6.32
C TRP A 310 -10.33 -9.11 6.38
N ALA A 311 -9.61 -9.88 7.19
CA ALA A 311 -9.92 -11.30 7.40
C ALA A 311 -11.34 -11.54 7.92
N LYS A 312 -11.81 -10.73 8.88
CA LYS A 312 -13.19 -10.78 9.39
C LYS A 312 -14.22 -10.46 8.29
N LEU A 313 -13.94 -9.51 7.40
CA LEU A 313 -14.79 -9.22 6.25
C LEU A 313 -14.87 -10.41 5.28
N GLU A 314 -13.73 -11.03 4.96
CA GLU A 314 -13.67 -12.15 4.01
C GLU A 314 -14.31 -13.42 4.58
N THR A 315 -14.23 -13.59 5.90
CA THR A 315 -14.77 -14.76 6.60
C THR A 315 -16.20 -14.56 7.11
N ALA A 316 -16.77 -13.36 6.98
CA ALA A 316 -18.14 -13.08 7.40
C ALA A 316 -19.16 -13.95 6.66
N THR A 317 -20.20 -14.35 7.38
CA THR A 317 -21.32 -15.14 6.85
C THR A 317 -22.65 -14.54 7.30
N LYS A 318 -23.77 -15.06 6.78
CA LYS A 318 -25.09 -14.62 7.25
C LYS A 318 -25.31 -14.91 8.72
N GLU A 319 -24.77 -16.04 9.20
CA GLU A 319 -24.87 -16.50 10.59
C GLU A 319 -23.90 -15.75 11.52
N ASN A 320 -22.76 -15.31 10.98
CA ASN A 320 -21.75 -14.52 11.68
C ASN A 320 -21.34 -13.30 10.84
N PRO A 321 -22.20 -12.26 10.80
CA PRO A 321 -21.92 -11.05 10.01
C PRO A 321 -20.75 -10.26 10.60
N TYR A 322 -20.04 -9.54 9.73
CA TYR A 322 -18.98 -8.63 10.17
C TYR A 322 -19.50 -7.58 11.17
N LYS A 323 -18.69 -7.35 12.19
CA LYS A 323 -18.94 -6.31 13.20
C LYS A 323 -17.69 -5.49 13.41
N LEU A 324 -17.79 -4.19 13.16
CA LEU A 324 -16.70 -3.24 13.43
C LEU A 324 -16.45 -3.17 14.94
N PRO A 325 -15.18 -3.20 15.41
CA PRO A 325 -14.86 -3.01 16.82
C PRO A 325 -15.19 -1.58 17.28
N LYS A 326 -15.28 -1.38 18.59
CA LYS A 326 -15.43 -0.03 19.15
C LYS A 326 -14.16 0.77 18.91
N LEU A 327 -14.26 1.79 18.06
CA LEU A 327 -13.12 2.63 17.71
C LEU A 327 -12.67 3.52 18.87
N ARG A 328 -11.37 3.80 18.92
CA ARG A 328 -10.74 4.83 19.75
C ARG A 328 -10.34 6.03 18.91
N LYS A 329 -10.08 7.16 19.57
CA LYS A 329 -9.64 8.41 18.93
C LYS A 329 -8.37 8.92 19.63
N ASP A 330 -7.39 8.03 19.76
CA ASP A 330 -6.08 8.36 20.30
C ASP A 330 -5.09 8.62 19.17
N PHE A 331 -3.86 8.93 19.49
CA PHE A 331 -2.81 9.26 18.54
C PHE A 331 -1.76 8.14 18.46
N GLY A 332 -1.35 7.85 17.26
CA GLY A 332 -0.29 6.89 16.99
C GLY A 332 0.58 7.36 15.85
N GLY A 333 1.81 6.91 15.85
CA GLY A 333 2.76 7.20 14.80
C GLY A 333 3.83 6.14 14.72
N VAL A 334 4.55 6.14 13.62
CA VAL A 334 5.64 5.23 13.32
C VAL A 334 6.88 6.00 12.89
N ALA A 335 8.05 5.55 13.31
CA ALA A 335 9.34 5.97 12.78
C ALA A 335 10.10 4.74 12.29
N LEU A 336 10.53 4.74 11.02
CA LEU A 336 11.25 3.65 10.36
C LEU A 336 12.50 4.18 9.68
N ALA A 337 13.59 3.40 9.70
CA ALA A 337 14.78 3.69 8.91
C ALA A 337 15.52 2.40 8.55
N LEU A 338 16.38 2.48 7.54
CA LEU A 338 17.42 1.50 7.32
C LEU A 338 18.48 1.67 8.42
N ALA A 339 18.98 0.54 8.91
CA ALA A 339 20.01 0.54 9.94
C ALA A 339 21.33 -0.02 9.40
N ASN A 340 22.45 0.57 9.86
CA ASN A 340 23.80 0.09 9.58
C ASN A 340 24.16 -1.20 10.34
N GLN A 341 23.37 -1.56 11.37
CA GLN A 341 23.48 -2.78 12.15
C GLN A 341 22.57 -3.87 11.58
N GLU A 342 23.03 -5.12 11.58
CA GLU A 342 22.22 -6.28 11.16
C GLU A 342 21.00 -6.45 12.08
N THR A 343 21.21 -6.31 13.39
CA THR A 343 20.15 -6.37 14.40
C THR A 343 20.27 -5.14 15.29
N PRO A 344 19.54 -4.04 14.99
CA PRO A 344 19.60 -2.81 15.78
C PRO A 344 19.12 -3.04 17.21
N ASP A 345 19.95 -2.66 18.20
CA ASP A 345 19.57 -2.71 19.61
C ASP A 345 18.90 -1.39 20.05
N THR A 346 17.61 -1.44 20.26
CA THR A 346 16.80 -0.31 20.73
C THR A 346 16.45 -0.38 22.22
N SER A 347 17.11 -1.22 23.02
CA SER A 347 16.80 -1.43 24.44
C SER A 347 16.94 -0.16 25.27
N HIS A 348 17.85 0.76 24.88
CA HIS A 348 18.06 2.07 25.49
C HIS A 348 17.00 3.13 25.15
N TYR A 349 16.01 2.80 24.32
CA TYR A 349 14.85 3.63 24.01
C TYR A 349 13.71 3.23 24.94
N VAL A 350 13.52 3.95 26.04
CA VAL A 350 12.75 3.50 27.21
C VAL A 350 11.39 4.18 27.42
N ASP A 351 10.97 5.09 26.53
CA ASP A 351 9.67 5.75 26.66
C ASP A 351 8.51 4.75 26.62
N GLU A 352 7.58 4.87 27.56
CA GLU A 352 6.41 3.96 27.72
C GLU A 352 5.48 3.98 26.52
N GLU A 353 5.50 5.05 25.75
CA GLU A 353 4.72 5.22 24.54
C GLU A 353 5.24 4.40 23.35
N ILE A 354 6.40 3.76 23.45
CA ILE A 354 6.89 2.80 22.45
C ILE A 354 6.14 1.48 22.66
N VAL A 355 5.09 1.27 21.88
CA VAL A 355 4.20 0.11 22.03
C VAL A 355 4.57 -1.08 21.14
N TYR A 356 5.44 -0.86 20.13
CA TYR A 356 5.91 -1.92 19.25
C TYR A 356 7.30 -1.59 18.70
N ARG A 357 8.13 -2.63 18.53
CA ARG A 357 9.44 -2.58 17.91
C ARG A 357 9.51 -3.58 16.77
N ALA A 358 9.83 -3.09 15.58
CA ALA A 358 9.98 -3.97 14.42
C ALA A 358 11.22 -4.87 14.58
N SER A 359 11.04 -6.13 14.26
CA SER A 359 12.13 -7.11 14.24
C SER A 359 12.42 -7.53 12.80
N LYS A 360 13.16 -6.69 12.07
CA LYS A 360 13.57 -6.96 10.70
C LYS A 360 15.06 -6.64 10.56
N PRO A 361 15.88 -7.55 9.97
CA PRO A 361 17.30 -7.29 9.75
C PRO A 361 17.55 -5.96 9.04
N LYS A 362 18.58 -5.23 9.47
CA LYS A 362 18.99 -3.92 8.91
C LYS A 362 17.89 -2.86 8.90
N HIS A 363 16.88 -2.99 9.72
CA HIS A 363 15.83 -1.99 9.85
C HIS A 363 15.59 -1.66 11.31
N ILE A 364 15.31 -0.41 11.58
CA ILE A 364 14.72 0.03 12.84
C ILE A 364 13.30 0.50 12.59
N GLY A 365 12.39 0.10 13.47
CA GLY A 365 11.00 0.53 13.41
C GLY A 365 10.40 0.62 14.80
N LEU A 366 9.84 1.78 15.12
CA LEU A 366 9.18 2.05 16.39
C LEU A 366 7.77 2.55 16.14
N ILE A 367 6.82 2.00 16.87
CA ILE A 367 5.45 2.51 16.90
C ILE A 367 5.19 3.15 18.23
N PHE A 368 4.69 4.38 18.17
CA PHE A 368 4.36 5.19 19.33
C PHE A 368 2.84 5.30 19.46
N TYR A 369 2.38 5.29 20.71
CA TYR A 369 0.98 5.53 21.08
C TYR A 369 0.91 6.58 22.16
N SER A 370 0.00 7.54 22.00
CA SER A 370 -0.29 8.53 23.05
C SER A 370 -1.75 8.98 23.00
N LYS A 371 -2.31 9.31 24.16
CA LYS A 371 -3.60 10.02 24.25
C LYS A 371 -3.49 11.49 23.92
N LYS A 372 -2.26 12.04 23.85
CA LYS A 372 -1.98 13.45 23.61
C LYS A 372 -1.21 13.61 22.31
N GLN A 373 -1.72 14.43 21.41
CA GLN A 373 -1.09 14.76 20.14
C GLN A 373 0.31 15.34 20.31
N ASN A 374 0.46 16.37 21.14
CA ASN A 374 1.74 17.05 21.34
C ASN A 374 2.84 16.09 21.83
N ARG A 375 2.49 15.10 22.67
CA ARG A 375 3.43 14.08 23.13
C ARG A 375 3.86 13.16 21.99
N LEU A 376 2.95 12.79 21.12
CA LEU A 376 3.29 11.99 19.93
C LEU A 376 4.23 12.76 19.00
N GLU A 377 3.95 14.03 18.75
CA GLU A 377 4.78 14.89 17.90
C GLU A 377 6.19 15.06 18.48
N GLU A 378 6.30 15.27 19.79
CA GLU A 378 7.59 15.31 20.52
C GLU A 378 8.37 14.00 20.34
N LEU A 379 7.72 12.86 20.58
CA LEU A 379 8.34 11.55 20.45
C LEU A 379 8.87 11.31 19.03
N LEU A 380 8.06 11.59 18.02
CA LEU A 380 8.46 11.40 16.62
C LEU A 380 9.67 12.29 16.26
N SER A 381 9.69 13.53 16.75
CA SER A 381 10.84 14.43 16.54
C SER A 381 12.11 13.91 17.22
N VAL A 382 12.03 13.63 18.51
CA VAL A 382 13.17 13.15 19.32
C VAL A 382 13.72 11.83 18.77
N TYR A 383 12.84 10.88 18.48
CA TYR A 383 13.27 9.57 17.99
C TYR A 383 13.74 9.59 16.54
N SER A 384 13.26 10.49 15.71
CA SER A 384 13.83 10.68 14.36
C SER A 384 15.28 11.14 14.42
N GLU A 385 15.61 12.07 15.32
CA GLU A 385 16.98 12.52 15.54
C GLU A 385 17.87 11.42 16.15
N ARG A 386 17.37 10.69 17.15
CA ARG A 386 18.08 9.58 17.78
C ARG A 386 18.35 8.45 16.79
N ILE A 387 17.34 8.03 16.00
CA ILE A 387 17.49 6.99 14.98
C ILE A 387 18.52 7.42 13.93
N THR A 388 18.50 8.71 13.53
CA THR A 388 19.47 9.24 12.57
C THR A 388 20.89 9.14 13.13
N THR A 389 21.09 9.45 14.40
CA THR A 389 22.41 9.42 15.05
C THR A 389 22.90 8.00 15.32
N ASP A 390 22.02 7.14 15.82
CA ASP A 390 22.40 5.84 16.36
C ASP A 390 22.46 4.73 15.29
N PHE A 391 21.62 4.82 14.25
CA PHE A 391 21.37 3.67 13.35
C PHE A 391 21.39 3.97 11.87
N LEU A 392 21.13 5.21 11.42
CA LEU A 392 20.79 5.47 10.04
C LEU A 392 21.82 4.93 9.04
N ALA A 393 21.35 4.11 8.12
CA ALA A 393 22.05 3.74 6.89
C ALA A 393 21.38 4.37 5.68
N THR A 394 22.16 4.63 4.63
CA THR A 394 21.66 5.08 3.34
C THR A 394 21.87 4.00 2.30
N ALA A 395 20.88 3.77 1.45
CA ALA A 395 21.00 2.90 0.28
C ALA A 395 20.69 3.72 -0.96
N PRO A 396 21.24 3.36 -2.15
CA PRO A 396 20.83 3.97 -3.39
C PRO A 396 19.33 3.81 -3.63
N ALA A 397 18.72 4.81 -4.27
CA ALA A 397 17.32 4.70 -4.68
C ALA A 397 17.15 3.53 -5.65
N LYS A 398 16.17 2.67 -5.36
CA LYS A 398 15.82 1.57 -6.26
C LYS A 398 14.99 2.07 -7.44
N GLU A 399 15.18 1.50 -8.60
CA GLU A 399 14.38 1.81 -9.78
C GLU A 399 13.23 0.82 -9.98
N ARG A 400 13.39 -0.42 -9.47
CA ARG A 400 12.37 -1.47 -9.47
C ARG A 400 12.32 -2.14 -8.11
N TYR A 401 11.21 -2.81 -7.84
CA TYR A 401 11.03 -3.57 -6.60
C TYR A 401 12.05 -4.72 -6.47
N ASP A 402 12.37 -5.38 -7.57
CA ASP A 402 13.25 -6.57 -7.59
C ASP A 402 14.76 -6.23 -7.75
N ASP A 403 15.16 -4.94 -7.75
CA ASP A 403 16.56 -4.50 -7.85
C ASP A 403 17.37 -4.74 -6.55
#